data_febd84cb923ec50f94063cdb6d30d184
#
_entry.id   febd84cb923ec50f94063cdb6d30d184
#
_cell.length_a   1.000
_cell.length_b   1.000
_cell.length_c   1.000
_cell.angle_alpha   90.00
_cell.angle_beta   90.00
_cell.angle_gamma   90.00
#
_symmetry.space_group_name_H-M   'P 1'
#
loop_
_entity.id
_entity.type
_entity.pdbx_description
1 polymer ?
#
loop_
_entity_poly.entity_id
_entity_poly.type
_entity_poly.pdbx_seq_one_letter_code
_entity_poly.pdbx_strand_id
1 'polypeptide(L)'
;MRVLLSIKPEYAFKIFDGTKKFEFRKVIFKNPDITTVVVYASSPVQQVIGEFEIDDIFSFDPDELWKKTKKYSGISEDFFYQYFADREIAHAIKIKKTKKYKKPLCIREDFKVIPPQSYVYL
;
A
#
# COMPACT_ATOMS: atom_id res chain seq x y z
N MET A 1 -6.08 -15.06 -1.21
CA MET A 1 -6.70 -14.21 -0.16
C MET A 1 -6.32 -12.74 -0.38
N ARG A 2 -7.15 -11.86 0.11
CA ARG A 2 -6.97 -10.42 -0.10
C ARG A 2 -6.88 -9.68 1.24
N VAL A 3 -6.18 -8.56 1.21
CA VAL A 3 -6.12 -7.60 2.32
C VAL A 3 -6.53 -6.24 1.78
N LEU A 4 -7.22 -5.45 2.59
CA LEU A 4 -7.55 -4.07 2.23
C LEU A 4 -6.67 -3.13 3.02
N LEU A 5 -6.03 -2.19 2.31
CA LEU A 5 -5.19 -1.17 2.90
C LEU A 5 -5.78 0.22 2.67
N SER A 6 -5.72 1.06 3.70
CA SER A 6 -5.98 2.49 3.55
C SER A 6 -4.71 3.17 3.07
N ILE A 7 -4.79 3.82 1.92
CA ILE A 7 -3.64 4.50 1.31
C ILE A 7 -4.04 5.94 0.99
N LYS A 8 -3.18 6.90 1.28
CA LYS A 8 -3.44 8.31 0.95
C LYS A 8 -3.68 8.44 -0.55
N PRO A 9 -4.65 9.27 -0.98
CA PRO A 9 -4.99 9.40 -2.40
C PRO A 9 -3.80 9.71 -3.29
N GLU A 10 -2.92 10.60 -2.85
CA GLU A 10 -1.69 10.96 -3.57
C GLU A 10 -0.88 9.72 -3.95
N TYR A 11 -0.67 8.82 -3.00
CA TYR A 11 0.10 7.61 -3.25
C TYR A 11 -0.70 6.55 -3.99
N ALA A 12 -1.98 6.43 -3.68
CA ALA A 12 -2.86 5.49 -4.37
C ALA A 12 -2.88 5.77 -5.89
N PHE A 13 -3.02 7.04 -6.27
CA PHE A 13 -3.03 7.41 -7.68
C PHE A 13 -1.68 7.13 -8.36
N LYS A 14 -0.56 7.34 -7.66
CA LYS A 14 0.77 7.00 -8.20
C LYS A 14 0.96 5.49 -8.41
N ILE A 15 0.35 4.68 -7.56
CA ILE A 15 0.35 3.22 -7.74
C ILE A 15 -0.34 2.87 -9.06
N PHE A 16 -1.51 3.43 -9.31
CA PHE A 16 -2.29 3.09 -10.49
C PHE A 16 -1.81 3.77 -11.78
N ASP A 17 -1.04 4.87 -11.69
CA ASP A 17 -0.41 5.45 -12.87
C ASP A 17 0.95 4.81 -13.19
N GLY A 18 1.44 3.90 -12.36
CA GLY A 18 2.66 3.13 -12.59
C GLY A 18 3.94 3.78 -12.11
N THR A 19 3.90 4.98 -11.53
CA THR A 19 5.11 5.67 -11.06
C THR A 19 5.57 5.18 -9.70
N LYS A 20 4.66 4.67 -8.88
CA LYS A 20 4.98 4.13 -7.55
C LYS A 20 4.82 2.61 -7.59
N LYS A 21 5.92 1.88 -7.42
CA LYS A 21 5.93 0.42 -7.48
C LYS A 21 6.12 -0.26 -6.13
N PHE A 22 6.13 0.52 -5.05
CA PHE A 22 6.26 0.02 -3.69
C PHE A 22 5.28 0.75 -2.78
N GLU A 23 4.60 0.00 -1.92
CA GLU A 23 3.77 0.56 -0.85
C GLU A 23 4.48 0.31 0.48
N PHE A 24 4.80 1.40 1.19
CA PHE A 24 5.56 1.34 2.44
C PHE A 24 4.63 1.23 3.64
N ARG A 25 4.96 0.32 4.56
CA ARG A 25 4.17 0.07 5.76
C ARG A 25 5.07 -0.06 6.99
N LYS A 26 4.64 0.52 8.10
CA LYS A 26 5.30 0.33 9.40
C LYS A 26 4.97 -1.02 9.98
N VAL A 27 3.76 -1.50 9.72
CA VAL A 27 3.24 -2.78 10.16
C VAL A 27 2.77 -3.53 8.94
N ILE A 28 3.15 -4.79 8.81
CA ILE A 28 2.76 -5.63 7.68
C ILE A 28 1.86 -6.77 8.18
N PHE A 29 0.90 -7.17 7.37
CA PHE A 29 0.06 -8.33 7.65
C PHE A 29 0.91 -9.61 7.67
N LYS A 30 0.50 -10.60 8.48
CA LYS A 30 1.30 -11.80 8.72
C LYS A 30 0.86 -13.01 7.91
N ASN A 31 -0.34 -13.00 7.35
CA ASN A 31 -0.86 -14.15 6.61
C ASN A 31 -0.09 -14.30 5.29
N PRO A 32 0.67 -15.40 5.09
CA PRO A 32 1.47 -15.60 3.88
C PRO A 32 0.64 -15.90 2.64
N ASP A 33 -0.65 -16.19 2.79
CA ASP A 33 -1.53 -16.52 1.67
C ASP A 33 -2.14 -15.27 1.00
N ILE A 34 -1.82 -14.08 1.50
CA ILE A 34 -2.28 -12.83 0.89
C ILE A 34 -1.53 -12.60 -0.43
N THR A 35 -2.28 -12.51 -1.53
CA THR A 35 -1.72 -12.29 -2.87
C THR A 35 -2.17 -10.97 -3.49
N THR A 36 -3.24 -10.38 -2.99
CA THR A 36 -3.85 -9.19 -3.58
C THR A 36 -4.13 -8.14 -2.49
N VAL A 37 -3.81 -6.90 -2.82
CA VAL A 37 -4.13 -5.73 -1.99
C VAL A 37 -5.26 -4.97 -2.65
N VAL A 38 -6.37 -4.79 -1.92
CA VAL A 38 -7.46 -3.91 -2.31
C VAL A 38 -7.16 -2.52 -1.74
N VAL A 39 -7.22 -1.50 -2.57
CA VAL A 39 -6.78 -0.15 -2.22
C VAL A 39 -7.98 0.74 -1.90
N TYR A 40 -8.09 1.14 -0.64
CA TYR A 40 -9.01 2.16 -0.20
C TYR A 40 -8.26 3.49 -0.17
N ALA A 41 -8.66 4.44 -1.04
CA ALA A 41 -8.10 5.78 -1.02
C ALA A 41 -8.75 6.56 0.13
N SER A 42 -7.94 6.97 1.10
CA SER A 42 -8.44 7.63 2.30
C SER A 42 -8.97 9.04 1.99
N SER A 43 -9.40 9.76 3.05
CA SER A 43 -9.95 11.10 2.91
C SER A 43 -9.04 12.02 2.07
N PRO A 44 -9.59 12.85 1.16
CA PRO A 44 -11.01 13.13 0.97
C PRO A 44 -11.75 12.20 -0.01
N VAL A 45 -11.06 11.25 -0.65
CA VAL A 45 -11.67 10.38 -1.66
C VAL A 45 -12.64 9.38 -1.03
N GLN A 46 -12.20 8.66 -0.02
CA GLN A 46 -13.00 7.71 0.78
C GLN A 46 -13.73 6.66 -0.06
N GLN A 47 -13.01 6.08 -1.02
CA GLN A 47 -13.54 5.04 -1.92
C GLN A 47 -12.50 3.96 -2.17
N VAL A 48 -12.97 2.75 -2.47
CA VAL A 48 -12.11 1.67 -2.94
C VAL A 48 -11.94 1.85 -4.44
N ILE A 49 -10.71 2.14 -4.87
CA ILE A 49 -10.45 2.59 -6.25
C ILE A 49 -9.78 1.53 -7.13
N GLY A 50 -9.30 0.46 -6.55
CA GLY A 50 -8.65 -0.58 -7.33
C GLY A 50 -7.97 -1.61 -6.46
N GLU A 51 -7.17 -2.45 -7.10
CA GLU A 51 -6.41 -3.50 -6.43
C GLU A 51 -5.09 -3.75 -7.14
N PHE A 52 -4.15 -4.40 -6.45
CA PHE A 52 -2.92 -4.83 -7.10
C PHE A 52 -2.47 -6.19 -6.57
N GLU A 53 -1.75 -6.92 -7.41
CA GLU A 53 -1.11 -8.17 -7.02
C GLU A 53 0.24 -7.89 -6.36
N ILE A 54 0.58 -8.68 -5.35
CA ILE A 54 1.84 -8.59 -4.63
C ILE A 54 2.90 -9.40 -5.38
N ASP A 55 4.03 -8.76 -5.71
CA ASP A 55 5.19 -9.45 -6.27
C ASP A 55 6.07 -10.02 -5.15
N ASP A 56 6.37 -9.18 -4.15
CA ASP A 56 7.21 -9.55 -3.02
C ASP A 56 6.96 -8.58 -1.86
N ILE A 57 7.40 -8.95 -0.68
CA ILE A 57 7.39 -8.08 0.49
C ILE A 57 8.81 -7.99 1.03
N PHE A 58 9.33 -6.76 1.08
CA PHE A 58 10.66 -6.48 1.61
C PHE A 58 10.54 -6.04 3.06
N SER A 59 11.40 -6.58 3.92
CA SER A 59 11.49 -6.20 5.33
C SER A 59 12.97 -6.06 5.67
N PHE A 60 13.43 -4.82 5.77
CA PHE A 60 14.83 -4.48 6.01
C PHE A 60 14.92 -3.28 6.94
N ASP A 61 16.13 -2.97 7.43
CA ASP A 61 16.33 -1.68 8.06
C ASP A 61 16.06 -0.55 7.04
N PRO A 62 15.72 0.65 7.51
CA PRO A 62 15.34 1.73 6.60
C PRO A 62 16.36 2.06 5.52
N ASP A 63 17.65 2.07 5.84
CA ASP A 63 18.69 2.41 4.87
C ASP A 63 18.76 1.39 3.73
N GLU A 64 18.71 0.12 4.08
CA GLU A 64 18.72 -0.97 3.10
C GLU A 64 17.46 -0.94 2.24
N LEU A 65 16.31 -0.72 2.88
CA LEU A 65 15.04 -0.64 2.16
C LEU A 65 15.04 0.53 1.17
N TRP A 66 15.54 1.69 1.59
CA TRP A 66 15.60 2.85 0.69
C TRP A 66 16.44 2.55 -0.55
N LYS A 67 17.62 1.95 -0.37
CA LYS A 67 18.48 1.57 -1.50
C LYS A 67 17.76 0.68 -2.50
N LYS A 68 16.96 -0.26 -2.01
CA LYS A 68 16.25 -1.22 -2.85
C LYS A 68 15.02 -0.66 -3.54
N THR A 69 14.45 0.44 -3.04
CA THR A 69 13.15 0.93 -3.50
C THR A 69 13.17 2.34 -4.09
N LYS A 70 14.22 3.11 -3.87
CA LYS A 70 14.25 4.55 -4.17
C LYS A 70 13.86 4.92 -5.60
N LYS A 71 14.24 4.10 -6.56
CA LYS A 71 14.00 4.40 -7.98
C LYS A 71 12.52 4.50 -8.33
N TYR A 72 11.69 3.66 -7.69
CA TYR A 72 10.25 3.62 -7.93
C TYR A 72 9.45 3.76 -6.64
N SER A 73 9.99 4.50 -5.68
CA SER A 73 9.38 4.65 -4.36
C SER A 73 8.10 5.48 -4.40
N GLY A 74 8.03 6.45 -5.30
CA GLY A 74 6.88 7.37 -5.36
C GLY A 74 6.81 8.36 -4.21
N ILE A 75 7.84 8.43 -3.38
CA ILE A 75 7.95 9.37 -2.25
C ILE A 75 9.36 9.94 -2.20
N SER A 76 9.51 11.07 -1.53
CA SER A 76 10.83 11.66 -1.32
C SER A 76 11.62 10.91 -0.25
N GLU A 77 12.94 11.03 -0.30
CA GLU A 77 13.83 10.47 0.72
C GLU A 77 13.51 11.04 2.09
N ASP A 78 13.28 12.35 2.19
CA ASP A 78 12.94 13.01 3.46
C ASP A 78 11.66 12.42 4.04
N PHE A 79 10.62 12.26 3.22
CA PHE A 79 9.37 11.67 3.69
C PHE A 79 9.58 10.23 4.14
N PHE A 80 10.35 9.44 3.39
CA PHE A 80 10.65 8.05 3.73
C PHE A 80 11.26 7.95 5.14
N TYR A 81 12.29 8.74 5.42
CA TYR A 81 12.97 8.69 6.71
C TYR A 81 12.12 9.26 7.84
N GLN A 82 11.28 10.24 7.57
CA GLN A 82 10.31 10.71 8.57
C GLN A 82 9.27 9.64 8.89
N TYR A 83 8.78 8.98 7.85
CA TYR A 83 7.76 7.93 8.00
C TYR A 83 8.28 6.76 8.83
N PHE A 84 9.51 6.34 8.59
CA PHE A 84 10.12 5.22 9.30
C PHE A 84 10.97 5.63 10.50
N ALA A 85 10.87 6.87 10.98
CA ALA A 85 11.62 7.33 12.14
C ALA A 85 11.39 6.40 13.34
N ASP A 86 12.45 6.04 14.04
CA ASP A 86 12.43 5.15 15.21
C ASP A 86 12.00 3.71 14.92
N ARG A 87 12.00 3.30 13.65
CA ARG A 87 11.74 1.92 13.26
C ARG A 87 13.03 1.21 12.89
N GLU A 88 13.26 0.05 13.49
CA GLU A 88 14.41 -0.79 13.16
C GLU A 88 14.17 -1.53 11.84
N ILE A 89 12.93 -1.94 11.62
CA ILE A 89 12.52 -2.67 10.40
C ILE A 89 11.44 -1.88 9.68
N ALA A 90 11.64 -1.68 8.39
CA ALA A 90 10.70 -1.02 7.48
C ALA A 90 10.24 -2.03 6.43
N HIS A 91 8.96 -1.96 6.08
CA HIS A 91 8.35 -2.90 5.12
C HIS A 91 7.95 -2.19 3.84
N ALA A 92 8.11 -2.88 2.71
CA ALA A 92 7.62 -2.43 1.41
C ALA A 92 6.98 -3.59 0.67
N ILE A 93 5.76 -3.35 0.18
CA ILE A 93 5.07 -4.30 -0.68
C ILE A 93 5.44 -3.96 -2.12
N LYS A 94 6.12 -4.87 -2.81
CA LYS A 94 6.46 -4.69 -4.22
C LYS A 94 5.25 -5.05 -5.08
N ILE A 95 4.86 -4.12 -5.95
CA ILE A 95 3.65 -4.22 -6.74
C ILE A 95 3.97 -4.93 -8.06
N LYS A 96 3.19 -5.98 -8.37
CA LYS A 96 3.37 -6.75 -9.59
C LYS A 96 2.47 -6.23 -10.72
N LYS A 97 1.18 -6.11 -10.45
CA LYS A 97 0.17 -5.81 -11.47
C LYS A 97 -0.96 -5.04 -10.83
N THR A 98 -1.41 -3.97 -11.48
CA THR A 98 -2.48 -3.12 -10.95
C THR A 98 -3.75 -3.27 -11.76
N LYS A 99 -4.89 -3.09 -11.07
CA LYS A 99 -6.20 -3.03 -11.69
C LYS A 99 -6.98 -1.89 -11.07
N LYS A 100 -7.07 -0.77 -11.79
CA LYS A 100 -7.91 0.34 -11.37
C LYS A 100 -9.35 0.04 -11.77
N TYR A 101 -10.28 0.16 -10.82
CA TYR A 101 -11.69 -0.10 -11.11
C TYR A 101 -12.26 1.02 -12.00
N LYS A 102 -13.10 0.65 -12.97
CA LYS A 102 -13.78 1.62 -13.81
C LYS A 102 -14.71 2.50 -12.99
N LYS A 103 -15.34 1.91 -11.98
CA LYS A 103 -16.23 2.62 -11.06
C LYS A 103 -15.76 2.34 -9.63
N PRO A 104 -15.43 3.38 -8.86
CA PRO A 104 -15.04 3.18 -7.46
C PRO A 104 -16.14 2.49 -6.67
N LEU A 105 -15.72 1.73 -5.65
CA LEU A 105 -16.64 0.96 -4.82
C LEU A 105 -16.75 1.57 -3.43
N CYS A 106 -17.87 1.31 -2.76
CA CYS A 106 -18.09 1.74 -1.40
C CYS A 106 -17.55 0.69 -0.42
N ILE A 107 -16.66 1.11 0.48
CA ILE A 107 -16.05 0.18 1.41
C ILE A 107 -17.09 -0.51 2.32
N ARG A 108 -18.11 0.23 2.75
CA ARG A 108 -19.13 -0.30 3.65
C ARG A 108 -20.12 -1.21 2.93
N GLU A 109 -20.62 -0.77 1.77
CA GLU A 109 -21.63 -1.53 1.04
C GLU A 109 -21.06 -2.73 0.32
N ASP A 110 -19.90 -2.58 -0.34
CA ASP A 110 -19.34 -3.62 -1.19
C ASP A 110 -18.41 -4.57 -0.44
N PHE A 111 -17.80 -4.13 0.65
CA PHE A 111 -16.82 -4.93 1.39
C PHE A 111 -17.26 -5.24 2.83
N LYS A 112 -18.28 -4.58 3.34
CA LYS A 112 -18.84 -4.80 4.69
C LYS A 112 -17.82 -4.56 5.80
N VAL A 113 -16.88 -3.63 5.59
CA VAL A 113 -15.89 -3.24 6.59
C VAL A 113 -15.84 -1.74 6.73
N ILE A 114 -15.24 -1.26 7.81
CA ILE A 114 -14.97 0.17 8.00
C ILE A 114 -13.52 0.45 7.58
N PRO A 115 -13.19 1.71 7.22
CA PRO A 115 -11.81 2.03 6.85
C PRO A 115 -10.82 1.67 7.96
N PRO A 116 -9.83 0.80 7.69
CA PRO A 116 -8.87 0.43 8.71
C PRO A 116 -7.80 1.52 8.87
N GLN A 117 -7.18 1.60 10.06
CA GLN A 117 -6.02 2.46 10.24
C GLN A 117 -4.78 1.87 9.55
N SER A 118 -4.69 0.56 9.51
CA SER A 118 -3.59 -0.14 8.87
C SER A 118 -4.12 -1.08 7.78
N TYR A 119 -4.64 -2.25 8.18
CA TYR A 119 -5.15 -3.21 7.22
C TYR A 119 -6.31 -4.00 7.80
N VAL A 120 -7.09 -4.64 6.93
CA VAL A 120 -8.12 -5.61 7.31
C VAL A 120 -8.13 -6.74 6.28
N TYR A 121 -8.20 -7.97 6.77
CA TYR A 121 -8.35 -9.14 5.87
C TYR A 121 -9.77 -9.19 5.32
N LEU A 122 -9.85 -9.53 4.05
CA LEU A 122 -11.13 -9.68 3.36
C LEU A 122 -11.54 -11.14 3.17
#